data_edd8f7ce0b89250330fc1d13ff36c666
#
_entry.id   edd8f7ce0b89250330fc1d13ff36c666
#
_cell.length_a   1.000
_cell.length_b   1.000
_cell.length_c   1.000
_cell.angle_alpha   90.00
_cell.angle_beta   90.00
_cell.angle_gamma   90.00
#
_symmetry.space_group_name_H-M   'P 1'
#
loop_
_entity.id
_entity.type
_entity.pdbx_description
1 polymer ?
#
loop_
_entity_poly.entity_id
_entity_poly.type
_entity_poly.pdbx_seq_one_letter_code
_entity_poly.pdbx_strand_id
1 'polypeptide(L)'
;VSISGIKDHVMYGKYPCRLPVWWGYFGDIGVKPELNNISGRKVILRIEKRFNRFERILAKMFRAPREIRRPLDVKNSMLWQLCDGTRKFEDICEILDSLYHEDIAPVIHRTAAGINLLKEKNLMTILNDEFTGKWSIEQGITPTNQTLEPLDDKLGIFLEEE
;
A
#
# COMPACT_ATOMS: atom_id res chain seq x y z
N VAL A 1 -20.94 -0.30 -14.38
CA VAL A 1 -20.49 -1.10 -15.53
C VAL A 1 -19.55 -2.18 -15.05
N SER A 2 -19.90 -3.44 -15.24
CA SER A 2 -19.03 -4.55 -14.83
C SER A 2 -17.90 -4.75 -15.85
N ILE A 3 -16.71 -5.03 -15.33
CA ILE A 3 -15.54 -5.33 -16.16
C ILE A 3 -15.66 -6.77 -16.67
N SER A 4 -15.43 -6.98 -17.97
CA SER A 4 -15.53 -8.29 -18.59
C SER A 4 -14.55 -9.29 -17.97
N GLY A 5 -15.04 -10.46 -17.59
CA GLY A 5 -14.23 -11.55 -17.03
C GLY A 5 -13.93 -11.43 -15.53
N ILE A 6 -14.39 -10.38 -14.86
CA ILE A 6 -14.09 -10.18 -13.43
C ILE A 6 -14.66 -11.29 -12.54
N LYS A 7 -15.84 -11.82 -12.88
CA LYS A 7 -16.51 -12.86 -12.07
C LYS A 7 -15.76 -14.18 -12.04
N ASP A 8 -14.94 -14.45 -13.04
CA ASP A 8 -14.16 -15.68 -13.15
C ASP A 8 -12.80 -15.59 -12.43
N HIS A 9 -12.44 -14.40 -11.93
CA HIS A 9 -11.16 -14.22 -11.27
C HIS A 9 -11.18 -14.78 -9.84
N VAL A 10 -10.07 -15.37 -9.43
CA VAL A 10 -9.91 -15.98 -8.10
C VAL A 10 -10.11 -15.01 -6.94
N MET A 11 -9.85 -13.73 -7.14
CA MET A 11 -10.02 -12.68 -6.13
C MET A 11 -11.44 -12.08 -6.09
N TYR A 12 -12.31 -12.48 -7.02
CA TYR A 12 -13.67 -11.94 -7.06
C TYR A 12 -14.41 -12.18 -5.73
N GLY A 13 -15.04 -11.14 -5.22
CA GLY A 13 -15.76 -11.18 -3.95
C GLY A 13 -14.88 -11.13 -2.70
N LYS A 14 -13.58 -11.06 -2.86
CA LYS A 14 -12.63 -11.01 -1.75
C LYS A 14 -12.18 -9.58 -1.45
N TYR A 15 -11.68 -9.37 -0.24
CA TYR A 15 -11.32 -8.06 0.28
C TYR A 15 -9.81 -7.96 0.47
N PRO A 16 -9.07 -7.35 -0.49
CA PRO A 16 -7.66 -7.05 -0.27
C PRO A 16 -7.49 -6.05 0.88
N CYS A 17 -6.54 -6.30 1.75
CA CYS A 17 -6.33 -5.48 2.94
C CYS A 17 -4.85 -5.31 3.25
N ARG A 18 -4.44 -4.07 3.53
CA ARG A 18 -3.09 -3.74 3.98
C ARG A 18 -2.78 -4.46 5.28
N LEU A 19 -1.55 -4.93 5.43
CA LEU A 19 -1.01 -5.43 6.69
C LEU A 19 -0.32 -4.30 7.46
N PRO A 20 -0.06 -4.46 8.78
CA PRO A 20 0.61 -3.42 9.55
C PRO A 20 1.98 -3.06 8.98
N VAL A 21 2.10 -1.83 8.51
CA VAL A 21 3.35 -1.23 8.03
C VAL A 21 3.22 0.28 8.16
N TRP A 22 4.32 0.96 8.48
CA TRP A 22 4.31 2.42 8.50
C TRP A 22 4.25 2.94 7.07
N TRP A 23 3.27 3.78 6.77
CA TRP A 23 3.14 4.40 5.46
C TRP A 23 2.68 5.84 5.57
N GLY A 24 3.01 6.63 4.58
CA GLY A 24 2.63 8.03 4.48
C GLY A 24 2.59 8.49 3.03
N TYR A 25 2.42 9.77 2.82
CA TYR A 25 2.30 10.37 1.50
C TYR A 25 3.54 11.17 1.13
N PHE A 26 3.82 11.26 -0.16
CA PHE A 26 4.87 12.12 -0.68
C PHE A 26 4.50 12.60 -2.09
N GLY A 27 5.20 13.65 -2.55
CA GLY A 27 5.04 14.16 -3.91
C GLY A 27 3.79 15.01 -4.09
N ASP A 28 3.51 15.32 -5.34
CA ASP A 28 2.40 16.21 -5.73
C ASP A 28 1.06 15.48 -5.76
N ILE A 29 -0.01 16.25 -5.66
CA ILE A 29 -1.37 15.72 -5.74
C ILE A 29 -1.69 15.39 -7.20
N GLY A 30 -2.07 14.14 -7.44
CA GLY A 30 -2.54 13.67 -8.74
C GLY A 30 -4.04 13.39 -8.75
N VAL A 31 -4.45 12.60 -9.74
CA VAL A 31 -5.85 12.18 -9.90
C VAL A 31 -6.29 11.33 -8.72
N LYS A 32 -7.50 11.54 -8.23
CA LYS A 32 -8.09 10.73 -7.16
C LYS A 32 -9.60 10.55 -7.39
N PRO A 33 -10.19 9.45 -6.85
CA PRO A 33 -11.64 9.31 -6.83
C PRO A 33 -12.26 10.22 -5.77
N GLU A 34 -13.55 10.51 -5.90
CA GLU A 34 -14.30 11.27 -4.89
C GLU A 34 -14.68 10.37 -3.72
N LEU A 35 -13.67 9.89 -3.00
CA LEU A 35 -13.82 9.03 -1.82
C LEU A 35 -13.10 9.66 -0.65
N ASN A 36 -13.71 9.55 0.54
CA ASN A 36 -13.10 10.01 1.78
C ASN A 36 -11.84 9.19 2.10
N ASN A 37 -10.84 9.86 2.66
CA ASN A 37 -9.60 9.25 3.10
C ASN A 37 -8.72 8.67 1.97
N ILE A 38 -8.97 9.04 0.73
CA ILE A 38 -8.14 8.68 -0.41
C ILE A 38 -7.44 9.94 -0.92
N SER A 39 -6.11 9.92 -0.93
CA SER A 39 -5.30 11.03 -1.43
C SER A 39 -4.85 10.76 -2.86
N GLY A 40 -4.70 11.83 -3.64
CA GLY A 40 -4.07 11.75 -4.96
C GLY A 40 -2.54 11.75 -4.91
N ARG A 41 -1.94 11.77 -3.72
CA ARG A 41 -0.48 11.73 -3.57
C ARG A 41 0.05 10.30 -3.65
N LYS A 42 1.33 10.17 -3.95
CA LYS A 42 2.01 8.88 -3.91
C LYS A 42 2.23 8.43 -2.46
N VAL A 43 2.31 7.13 -2.28
CA VAL A 43 2.50 6.48 -0.99
C VAL A 43 3.93 6.00 -0.87
N ILE A 44 4.51 6.14 0.32
CA ILE A 44 5.80 5.58 0.66
C ILE A 44 5.67 4.70 1.90
N LEU A 45 6.27 3.51 1.84
CA LEU A 45 6.31 2.55 2.92
C LEU A 45 7.67 2.63 3.62
N ARG A 46 7.68 2.52 4.94
CA ARG A 46 8.91 2.45 5.74
C ARG A 46 8.91 1.12 6.49
N ILE A 47 9.90 0.30 6.23
CA ILE A 47 10.00 -1.06 6.77
C ILE A 47 11.30 -1.18 7.55
N GLU A 48 11.22 -1.68 8.80
CA GLU A 48 12.41 -1.92 9.60
C GLU A 48 13.25 -3.01 8.96
N LYS A 49 14.55 -2.74 8.81
CA LYS A 49 15.52 -3.77 8.44
C LYS A 49 15.78 -4.65 9.64
N ARG A 50 15.54 -5.95 9.49
CA ARG A 50 15.93 -6.94 10.49
C ARG A 50 17.31 -7.45 10.17
N PHE A 51 18.30 -6.97 10.92
CA PHE A 51 19.68 -7.43 10.80
C PHE A 51 19.89 -8.66 11.68
N ASN A 52 20.67 -9.63 11.19
CA ASN A 52 21.23 -10.64 12.05
C ASN A 52 22.31 -10.01 12.94
N ARG A 53 22.87 -10.80 13.90
CA ARG A 53 23.85 -10.29 14.88
C ARG A 53 25.06 -9.63 14.21
N PHE A 54 25.58 -10.26 13.17
CA PHE A 54 26.75 -9.78 12.44
C PHE A 54 26.42 -8.51 11.63
N GLU A 55 25.28 -8.52 10.94
CA GLU A 55 24.80 -7.38 10.18
C GLU A 55 24.53 -6.16 11.06
N ARG A 56 24.05 -6.35 12.31
CA ARG A 56 23.86 -5.27 13.27
C ARG A 56 25.16 -4.57 13.61
N ILE A 57 26.21 -5.33 13.82
CA ILE A 57 27.54 -4.79 14.13
C ILE A 57 28.06 -3.98 12.96
N LEU A 58 27.97 -4.52 11.75
CA LEU A 58 28.36 -3.82 10.52
C LEU A 58 27.53 -2.56 10.28
N ALA A 59 26.21 -2.64 10.48
CA ALA A 59 25.31 -1.51 10.31
C ALA A 59 25.67 -0.36 11.26
N LYS A 60 26.02 -0.67 12.54
CA LYS A 60 26.48 0.32 13.50
C LYS A 60 27.80 0.95 13.08
N MET A 61 28.75 0.15 12.60
CA MET A 61 30.05 0.64 12.17
C MET A 61 29.97 1.56 10.95
N PHE A 62 29.12 1.25 10.00
CA PHE A 62 28.95 2.00 8.76
C PHE A 62 27.78 2.98 8.76
N ARG A 63 27.10 3.15 9.89
CA ARG A 63 25.92 4.03 10.04
C ARG A 63 24.83 3.74 9.00
N ALA A 64 24.64 2.46 8.66
CA ALA A 64 23.61 2.05 7.70
C ALA A 64 22.21 2.37 8.22
N PRO A 65 21.28 2.83 7.38
CA PRO A 65 19.90 3.07 7.79
C PRO A 65 19.25 1.79 8.30
N ARG A 66 18.46 1.91 9.37
CA ARG A 66 17.71 0.79 9.95
C ARG A 66 16.38 0.55 9.29
N GLU A 67 16.03 1.35 8.31
CA GLU A 67 14.75 1.22 7.59
C GLU A 67 14.96 1.13 6.09
N ILE A 68 14.05 0.42 5.43
CA ILE A 68 13.92 0.41 3.99
C ILE A 68 12.75 1.30 3.65
N ARG A 69 12.96 2.28 2.76
CA ARG A 69 11.90 3.13 2.23
C ARG A 69 11.51 2.63 0.85
N ARG A 70 10.22 2.36 0.66
CA ARG A 70 9.69 1.88 -0.61
C ARG A 70 8.66 2.89 -1.13
N PRO A 71 9.06 3.81 -2.01
CA PRO A 71 8.09 4.66 -2.69
C PRO A 71 7.31 3.83 -3.71
N LEU A 72 5.99 4.01 -3.72
CA LEU A 72 5.12 3.38 -4.69
C LEU A 72 4.85 4.38 -5.84
N ASP A 73 4.66 3.85 -7.04
CA ASP A 73 4.26 4.69 -8.18
C ASP A 73 2.79 5.14 -8.03
N VAL A 74 2.32 5.94 -8.98
CA VAL A 74 0.98 6.54 -8.91
C VAL A 74 -0.11 5.47 -8.80
N LYS A 75 -0.08 4.46 -9.63
CA LYS A 75 -1.11 3.41 -9.67
C LYS A 75 -1.05 2.50 -8.45
N ASN A 76 0.14 2.09 -8.04
CA ASN A 76 0.31 1.27 -6.84
C ASN A 76 0.01 2.04 -5.55
N SER A 77 0.25 3.35 -5.53
CA SER A 77 -0.13 4.21 -4.42
C SER A 77 -1.65 4.27 -4.26
N MET A 78 -2.37 4.39 -5.37
CA MET A 78 -3.84 4.36 -5.36
C MET A 78 -4.35 2.98 -4.92
N LEU A 79 -3.77 1.91 -5.48
CA LEU A 79 -4.10 0.54 -5.09
C LEU A 79 -3.91 0.31 -3.58
N TRP A 80 -2.79 0.76 -3.03
CA TRP A 80 -2.50 0.64 -1.60
C TRP A 80 -3.59 1.28 -0.74
N GLN A 81 -3.99 2.49 -1.10
CA GLN A 81 -5.03 3.22 -0.35
C GLN A 81 -6.40 2.54 -0.44
N LEU A 82 -6.75 2.01 -1.61
CA LEU A 82 -8.04 1.35 -1.83
C LEU A 82 -8.14 0.00 -1.11
N CYS A 83 -7.01 -0.64 -0.81
CA CYS A 83 -6.96 -1.95 -0.17
C CYS A 83 -7.03 -1.84 1.36
N ASP A 84 -8.13 -1.33 1.87
CA ASP A 84 -8.37 -1.18 3.32
C ASP A 84 -9.18 -2.33 3.93
N GLY A 85 -9.50 -3.35 3.12
CA GLY A 85 -10.29 -4.49 3.57
C GLY A 85 -11.79 -4.28 3.56
N THR A 86 -12.27 -3.11 3.16
CA THR A 86 -13.71 -2.79 3.09
C THR A 86 -14.26 -2.80 1.66
N ARG A 87 -13.37 -2.89 0.67
CA ARG A 87 -13.72 -2.92 -0.76
C ARG A 87 -13.37 -4.27 -1.35
N LYS A 88 -14.28 -4.79 -2.15
CA LYS A 88 -14.04 -6.03 -2.88
C LYS A 88 -13.08 -5.79 -4.05
N PHE A 89 -12.39 -6.85 -4.48
CA PHE A 89 -11.47 -6.78 -5.61
C PHE A 89 -12.10 -6.15 -6.85
N GLU A 90 -13.33 -6.57 -7.21
CA GLU A 90 -14.05 -6.03 -8.36
C GLU A 90 -14.33 -4.54 -8.24
N ASP A 91 -14.62 -4.05 -7.04
CA ASP A 91 -14.87 -2.62 -6.81
C ASP A 91 -13.58 -1.81 -6.95
N ILE A 92 -12.48 -2.36 -6.48
CA ILE A 92 -11.14 -1.74 -6.64
C ILE A 92 -10.79 -1.64 -8.13
N CYS A 93 -11.04 -2.71 -8.90
CA CYS A 93 -10.80 -2.71 -10.34
C CYS A 93 -11.63 -1.64 -11.05
N GLU A 94 -12.89 -1.49 -10.70
CA GLU A 94 -13.77 -0.45 -11.28
C GLU A 94 -13.26 0.96 -10.99
N ILE A 95 -12.83 1.21 -9.77
CA ILE A 95 -12.28 2.52 -9.39
C ILE A 95 -11.00 2.82 -10.18
N LEU A 96 -10.07 1.88 -10.26
CA LEU A 96 -8.84 2.06 -11.00
C LEU A 96 -9.08 2.25 -12.49
N ASP A 97 -10.02 1.50 -13.05
CA ASP A 97 -10.40 1.65 -14.47
C ASP A 97 -10.99 3.03 -14.74
N SER A 98 -11.85 3.54 -13.86
CA SER A 98 -12.45 4.86 -14.00
C SER A 98 -11.45 6.01 -13.88
N LEU A 99 -10.36 5.81 -13.11
CA LEU A 99 -9.32 6.83 -12.93
C LEU A 99 -8.29 6.84 -14.04
N TYR A 100 -7.86 5.69 -14.49
CA TYR A 100 -6.67 5.56 -15.36
C TYR A 100 -6.99 5.08 -16.77
N HIS A 101 -8.18 4.51 -16.99
CA HIS A 101 -8.62 4.04 -18.32
C HIS A 101 -7.57 3.16 -19.00
N GLU A 102 -7.11 3.56 -20.18
CA GLU A 102 -6.12 2.80 -20.96
C GLU A 102 -4.78 2.60 -20.22
N ASP A 103 -4.42 3.52 -19.34
CA ASP A 103 -3.14 3.47 -18.61
C ASP A 103 -3.06 2.32 -17.61
N ILE A 104 -4.20 1.75 -17.20
CA ILE A 104 -4.26 0.60 -16.28
C ILE A 104 -4.70 -0.67 -17.01
N ALA A 105 -4.94 -0.62 -18.31
CA ALA A 105 -5.43 -1.79 -19.07
C ALA A 105 -4.33 -2.85 -19.25
N PRO A 106 -4.64 -4.14 -19.15
CA PRO A 106 -5.90 -4.72 -18.69
C PRO A 106 -6.04 -4.65 -17.17
N VAL A 107 -7.09 -3.99 -16.68
CA VAL A 107 -7.22 -3.60 -15.27
C VAL A 107 -7.25 -4.79 -14.31
N ILE A 108 -7.94 -5.86 -14.66
CA ILE A 108 -8.02 -7.05 -13.80
C ILE A 108 -6.62 -7.63 -13.57
N HIS A 109 -5.90 -7.83 -14.65
CA HIS A 109 -4.56 -8.41 -14.61
C HIS A 109 -3.58 -7.53 -13.84
N ARG A 110 -3.58 -6.23 -14.11
CA ARG A 110 -2.64 -5.29 -13.46
C ARG A 110 -2.96 -5.09 -11.99
N THR A 111 -4.23 -5.03 -11.63
CA THR A 111 -4.65 -4.93 -10.23
C THR A 111 -4.27 -6.18 -9.45
N ALA A 112 -4.55 -7.36 -10.01
CA ALA A 112 -4.18 -8.63 -9.38
C ALA A 112 -2.65 -8.76 -9.24
N ALA A 113 -1.89 -8.37 -10.24
CA ALA A 113 -0.43 -8.39 -10.19
C ALA A 113 0.12 -7.48 -9.09
N GLY A 114 -0.42 -6.28 -8.95
CA GLY A 114 -0.04 -5.35 -7.88
C GLY A 114 -0.33 -5.90 -6.49
N ILE A 115 -1.51 -6.46 -6.28
CA ILE A 115 -1.90 -7.10 -5.01
C ILE A 115 -0.98 -8.28 -4.69
N ASN A 116 -0.73 -9.14 -5.66
CA ASN A 116 0.14 -10.31 -5.47
C ASN A 116 1.58 -9.92 -5.14
N LEU A 117 2.10 -8.88 -5.77
CA LEU A 117 3.45 -8.38 -5.48
C LEU A 117 3.56 -7.91 -4.02
N LEU A 118 2.59 -7.15 -3.55
CA LEU A 118 2.55 -6.68 -2.16
C LEU A 118 2.33 -7.84 -1.17
N LYS A 119 1.51 -8.82 -1.55
CA LYS A 119 1.28 -10.03 -0.76
C LYS A 119 2.56 -10.86 -0.61
N GLU A 120 3.33 -11.04 -1.67
CA GLU A 120 4.62 -11.73 -1.63
C GLU A 120 5.62 -11.07 -0.68
N LYS A 121 5.53 -9.76 -0.53
CA LYS A 121 6.38 -8.98 0.39
C LYS A 121 5.82 -8.89 1.81
N ASN A 122 4.75 -9.61 2.11
CA ASN A 122 4.06 -9.59 3.40
C ASN A 122 3.52 -8.20 3.80
N LEU A 123 3.14 -7.41 2.81
CA LEU A 123 2.59 -6.07 3.00
C LEU A 123 1.08 -6.02 2.82
N MET A 124 0.50 -7.07 2.29
CA MET A 124 -0.93 -7.15 1.99
C MET A 124 -1.44 -8.58 2.14
N THR A 125 -2.72 -8.72 2.45
CA THR A 125 -3.42 -10.00 2.49
C THR A 125 -4.75 -9.90 1.75
N ILE A 126 -5.36 -11.05 1.47
CA ILE A 126 -6.67 -11.12 0.83
C ILE A 126 -7.63 -11.79 1.81
N LEU A 127 -8.65 -11.05 2.25
CA LEU A 127 -9.65 -11.53 3.19
C LEU A 127 -10.86 -12.09 2.46
N ASN A 128 -11.48 -13.11 3.04
CA ASN A 128 -12.73 -13.66 2.53
C ASN A 128 -13.94 -12.82 2.92
N ASP A 129 -13.86 -12.17 4.08
CA ASP A 129 -14.90 -11.31 4.63
C ASP A 129 -14.36 -9.91 4.89
N GLU A 130 -15.24 -8.94 5.03
CA GLU A 130 -14.90 -7.55 5.28
C GLU A 130 -14.02 -7.41 6.54
N PHE A 131 -13.05 -6.53 6.48
CA PHE A 131 -12.09 -6.28 7.57
C PHE A 131 -12.81 -5.76 8.83
N THR A 132 -12.48 -6.36 9.98
CA THR A 132 -13.11 -6.05 11.27
C THR A 132 -12.22 -5.24 12.22
N GLY A 133 -11.07 -4.74 11.74
CA GLY A 133 -10.20 -3.91 12.56
C GLY A 133 -9.22 -4.67 13.44
N LYS A 134 -8.84 -5.88 13.07
CA LYS A 134 -7.93 -6.73 13.86
C LYS A 134 -6.50 -6.18 13.95
N TRP A 135 -6.11 -5.29 13.07
CA TRP A 135 -4.82 -4.62 13.08
C TRP A 135 -4.98 -3.19 12.57
N SER A 136 -3.96 -2.35 12.78
CA SER A 136 -3.99 -0.99 12.28
C SER A 136 -3.59 -0.93 10.82
N ILE A 137 -4.37 -0.22 10.01
CA ILE A 137 -4.09 0.05 8.60
C ILE A 137 -3.88 1.55 8.35
N GLU A 138 -3.91 2.36 9.40
CA GLU A 138 -3.78 3.81 9.30
C GLU A 138 -2.35 4.25 8.96
N GLN A 139 -2.23 5.42 8.32
CA GLN A 139 -0.94 6.00 8.01
C GLN A 139 -0.20 6.45 9.29
N GLY A 140 1.11 6.41 9.24
CA GLY A 140 1.96 6.95 10.29
C GLY A 140 2.02 6.10 11.56
N ILE A 141 1.54 4.86 11.53
CA ILE A 141 1.55 3.98 12.70
C ILE A 141 2.70 2.97 12.57
N THR A 142 3.61 3.00 13.53
CA THR A 142 4.70 2.02 13.61
C THR A 142 4.13 0.70 14.12
N PRO A 143 4.36 -0.43 13.41
CA PRO A 143 3.92 -1.74 13.90
C PRO A 143 4.56 -2.08 15.26
N THR A 144 3.83 -2.82 16.10
CA THR A 144 4.23 -3.11 17.48
C THR A 144 5.58 -3.83 17.59
N ASN A 145 5.96 -4.60 16.58
CA ASN A 145 7.21 -5.36 16.56
C ASN A 145 8.37 -4.61 15.91
N GLN A 146 8.18 -3.37 15.53
CA GLN A 146 9.17 -2.60 14.77
C GLN A 146 9.55 -1.32 15.49
N THR A 147 10.78 -0.90 15.28
CA THR A 147 11.30 0.40 15.73
C THR A 147 11.79 1.15 14.51
N LEU A 148 11.17 2.29 14.22
CA LEU A 148 11.55 3.16 13.12
C LEU A 148 12.18 4.44 13.65
N GLU A 149 13.10 5.00 12.88
CA GLU A 149 13.70 6.30 13.19
C GLU A 149 12.60 7.38 13.17
N PRO A 150 12.73 8.43 14.01
CA PRO A 150 11.83 9.59 13.91
C PRO A 150 11.80 10.16 12.49
N LEU A 151 10.62 10.59 12.05
CA LEU A 151 10.45 11.15 10.71
C LEU A 151 11.20 12.45 10.56
N ASP A 152 12.08 12.54 9.56
CA ASP A 152 12.83 13.74 9.23
C ASP A 152 12.07 14.54 8.17
N ASP A 153 11.87 15.84 8.43
CA ASP A 153 11.19 16.75 7.50
C ASP A 153 11.83 16.79 6.11
N LYS A 154 13.13 16.53 6.05
CA LYS A 154 13.89 16.49 4.77
C LYS A 154 13.45 15.36 3.84
N LEU A 155 12.74 14.36 4.35
CA LEU A 155 12.25 13.23 3.53
C LEU A 155 11.03 13.60 2.69
N GLY A 156 10.35 14.71 3.00
CA GLY A 156 9.19 15.15 2.26
C GLY A 156 7.99 14.19 2.38
N ILE A 157 7.85 13.55 3.55
CA ILE A 157 6.78 12.58 3.81
C ILE A 157 5.69 13.25 4.65
N PHE A 158 4.44 13.09 4.24
CA PHE A 158 3.27 13.66 4.91
C PHE A 158 2.37 12.55 5.44
N LEU A 159 1.66 12.81 6.55
CA LEU A 159 0.66 11.89 7.08
C LEU A 159 -0.76 12.24 6.62
N GLU A 160 -0.97 13.48 6.23
CA GLU A 160 -2.27 13.97 5.76
C GLU A 160 -2.11 14.70 4.43
N GLU A 161 -3.20 14.78 3.70
CA GLU A 161 -3.27 15.58 2.48
C GLU A 161 -3.48 17.05 2.87
N GLU A 162 -2.55 17.91 2.51
CA GLU A 162 -2.67 19.36 2.72
C GLU A 162 -3.30 20.05 1.49
#